data_041988ec54bfa12f0c44bfc543f5398d
#
_entry.id   041988ec54bfa12f0c44bfc543f5398d
#
_cell.length_a   1.000
_cell.length_b   1.000
_cell.length_c   1.000
_cell.angle_alpha   90.00
_cell.angle_beta   90.00
_cell.angle_gamma   90.00
#
_symmetry.space_group_name_H-M   'P 1'
#
loop_
_entity.id
_entity.type
_entity.pdbx_description
1 polymer ?
#
loop_
_entity_poly.entity_id
_entity_poly.type
_entity_poly.pdbx_seq_one_letter_code
_entity_poly.pdbx_strand_id
1 'polypeptide(L)'
;AKGYNGLALCDIRNGDYDSALDNITKGLPTATTDEMQSLLFNEIVAYEKKLDFATALTKAQEYVDMFPEDSAAKKELAFLKTRTSSEG
;
A
#
# COMPACT_ATOMS: atom_id res chain seq x y z
N ALA A 1 7.88 -9.85 -10.93
CA ALA A 1 7.18 -8.91 -10.03
C ALA A 1 6.38 -7.88 -10.80
N LYS A 2 6.86 -7.49 -11.96
CA LYS A 2 6.20 -6.48 -12.80
C LYS A 2 4.76 -6.86 -13.17
N GLY A 3 4.55 -8.15 -13.51
CA GLY A 3 3.22 -8.66 -13.83
C GLY A 3 2.28 -8.60 -12.63
N TYR A 4 2.78 -8.89 -11.45
CA TYR A 4 1.97 -8.86 -10.23
C TYR A 4 1.55 -7.44 -9.87
N ASN A 5 2.42 -6.44 -10.08
CA ASN A 5 2.05 -5.05 -9.84
C ASN A 5 0.92 -4.61 -10.77
N GLY A 6 1.01 -4.97 -12.05
CA GLY A 6 -0.05 -4.68 -13.02
C GLY A 6 -1.37 -5.33 -12.66
N LEU A 7 -1.33 -6.58 -12.23
CA LEU A 7 -2.53 -7.30 -11.77
C LEU A 7 -3.13 -6.64 -10.53
N ALA A 8 -2.29 -6.24 -9.57
CA ALA A 8 -2.74 -5.56 -8.36
C ALA A 8 -3.44 -4.23 -8.69
N LEU A 9 -2.88 -3.44 -9.62
CA LEU A 9 -3.49 -2.18 -10.04
C LEU A 9 -4.86 -2.42 -10.70
N CYS A 10 -4.96 -3.43 -11.55
CA CYS A 10 -6.24 -3.78 -12.17
C CYS A 10 -7.27 -4.20 -11.12
N ASP A 11 -6.85 -5.00 -10.16
CA ASP A 11 -7.72 -5.46 -9.08
C ASP A 11 -8.23 -4.29 -8.24
N ILE A 12 -7.36 -3.32 -7.94
CA ILE A 12 -7.75 -2.12 -7.19
C ILE A 12 -8.80 -1.33 -7.98
N ARG A 13 -8.60 -1.15 -9.27
CA ARG A 13 -9.55 -0.44 -10.14
C ARG A 13 -10.91 -1.13 -10.20
N ASN A 14 -10.91 -2.45 -10.13
CA ASN A 14 -12.13 -3.26 -10.17
C ASN A 14 -12.78 -3.43 -8.81
N GLY A 15 -12.16 -2.92 -7.75
CA GLY A 15 -12.69 -3.06 -6.40
C GLY A 15 -12.39 -4.41 -5.76
N ASP A 16 -11.52 -5.20 -6.35
CA ASP A 16 -11.13 -6.52 -5.85
C ASP A 16 -9.86 -6.41 -5.01
N TYR A 17 -10.02 -5.83 -3.83
CA TYR A 17 -8.87 -5.46 -2.98
C TYR A 17 -8.17 -6.68 -2.39
N ASP A 18 -8.88 -7.75 -2.08
CA ASP A 18 -8.27 -8.97 -1.54
C ASP A 18 -7.38 -9.64 -2.59
N SER A 19 -7.83 -9.67 -3.85
CA SER A 19 -7.01 -10.18 -4.96
C SER A 19 -5.79 -9.29 -5.18
N ALA A 20 -5.95 -7.97 -5.07
CA ALA A 20 -4.84 -7.02 -5.18
C ALA A 20 -3.77 -7.31 -4.13
N LEU A 21 -4.17 -7.51 -2.88
CA LEU A 21 -3.25 -7.81 -1.78
C LEU A 21 -2.54 -9.15 -2.00
N ASP A 22 -3.24 -10.15 -2.52
CA ASP A 22 -2.65 -11.45 -2.85
C ASP A 22 -1.58 -11.32 -3.92
N ASN A 23 -1.86 -10.56 -4.99
CA ASN A 23 -0.90 -10.33 -6.06
C ASN A 23 0.33 -9.55 -5.57
N ILE A 24 0.13 -8.58 -4.67
CA ILE A 24 1.23 -7.84 -4.06
C ILE A 24 2.13 -8.79 -3.27
N THR A 25 1.54 -9.65 -2.45
CA THR A 25 2.27 -10.63 -1.65
C THR A 25 3.10 -11.57 -2.54
N LYS A 26 2.52 -12.00 -3.66
CA LYS A 26 3.21 -12.87 -4.61
C LYS A 26 4.35 -12.17 -5.34
N GLY A 27 4.22 -10.89 -5.59
CA GLY A 27 5.22 -10.11 -6.33
C GLY A 27 6.42 -9.68 -5.51
N LEU A 28 6.25 -9.47 -4.20
CA LEU A 28 7.29 -8.91 -3.34
C LEU A 28 8.59 -9.73 -3.30
N PRO A 29 8.56 -11.08 -3.20
CA PRO A 29 9.80 -11.86 -3.07
C PRO A 29 10.78 -11.72 -4.23
N THR A 30 10.30 -11.39 -5.44
CA THR A 30 11.14 -11.27 -6.62
C THR A 30 11.23 -9.83 -7.13
N ALA A 31 10.71 -8.87 -6.37
CA ALA A 31 10.64 -7.48 -6.80
C ALA A 31 12.02 -6.81 -6.72
N THR A 32 12.32 -5.97 -7.75
CA THR A 32 13.42 -5.02 -7.65
C THR A 32 13.03 -3.94 -6.63
N THR A 33 13.98 -3.07 -6.25
CA THR A 33 13.68 -1.98 -5.31
C THR A 33 12.54 -1.08 -5.83
N ASP A 34 12.57 -0.72 -7.11
CA ASP A 34 11.54 0.12 -7.70
C ASP A 34 10.18 -0.57 -7.73
N GLU A 35 10.17 -1.86 -8.07
CA GLU A 35 8.94 -2.66 -8.07
C GLU A 35 8.39 -2.81 -6.65
N MET A 36 9.27 -3.05 -5.68
CA MET A 36 8.89 -3.16 -4.27
C MET A 36 8.23 -1.86 -3.80
N GLN A 37 8.79 -0.71 -4.15
CA GLN A 37 8.23 0.58 -3.79
C GLN A 37 6.79 0.71 -4.31
N SER A 38 6.58 0.37 -5.59
CA SER A 38 5.24 0.42 -6.19
C SER A 38 4.28 -0.56 -5.53
N LEU A 39 4.71 -1.80 -5.29
CA LEU A 39 3.88 -2.82 -4.68
C LEU A 39 3.47 -2.44 -3.25
N LEU A 40 4.41 -1.94 -2.46
CA LEU A 40 4.14 -1.54 -1.08
C LEU A 40 3.22 -0.32 -1.01
N PHE A 41 3.36 0.62 -1.93
CA PHE A 41 2.44 1.77 -1.99
C PHE A 41 1.03 1.31 -2.36
N ASN A 42 0.91 0.41 -3.33
CA ASN A 42 -0.38 -0.16 -3.72
C ASN A 42 -1.02 -0.96 -2.59
N GLU A 43 -0.22 -1.59 -1.74
CA GLU A 43 -0.71 -2.28 -0.55
C GLU A 43 -1.42 -1.31 0.39
N ILE A 44 -0.82 -0.15 0.64
CA ILE A 44 -1.44 0.91 1.45
C ILE A 44 -2.78 1.32 0.84
N VAL A 45 -2.79 1.59 -0.46
CA VAL A 45 -4.00 2.00 -1.18
C VAL A 45 -5.10 0.95 -1.05
N ALA A 46 -4.76 -0.33 -1.22
CA ALA A 46 -5.72 -1.42 -1.12
C ALA A 46 -6.38 -1.47 0.27
N TYR A 47 -5.59 -1.34 1.33
CA TYR A 47 -6.14 -1.32 2.69
C TYR A 47 -7.02 -0.09 2.93
N GLU A 48 -6.63 1.08 2.41
CA GLU A 48 -7.46 2.29 2.52
C GLU A 48 -8.81 2.09 1.82
N LYS A 49 -8.81 1.50 0.63
CA LYS A 49 -10.04 1.24 -0.12
C LYS A 49 -10.93 0.22 0.58
N LYS A 50 -10.34 -0.70 1.33
CA LYS A 50 -11.08 -1.63 2.18
C LYS A 50 -11.61 -0.96 3.46
N LEU A 51 -11.26 0.29 3.69
CA LEU A 51 -11.58 1.04 4.90
C LEU A 51 -10.88 0.48 6.15
N ASP A 52 -9.81 -0.27 5.95
CA ASP A 52 -8.97 -0.79 7.04
C ASP A 52 -7.84 0.20 7.31
N PHE A 53 -8.19 1.32 7.91
CA PHE A 53 -7.25 2.43 8.12
C PHE A 53 -6.16 2.08 9.13
N ALA A 54 -6.44 1.22 10.10
CA ALA A 54 -5.43 0.80 11.08
C ALA A 54 -4.30 0.02 10.41
N THR A 55 -4.63 -0.94 9.53
CA THR A 55 -3.63 -1.70 8.80
C THR A 55 -2.91 -0.81 7.79
N ALA A 56 -3.66 0.05 7.10
CA ALA A 56 -3.07 1.00 6.15
C ALA A 56 -2.04 1.91 6.85
N LEU A 57 -2.34 2.37 8.06
CA LEU A 57 -1.43 3.20 8.84
C LEU A 57 -0.12 2.45 9.14
N THR A 58 -0.23 1.20 9.59
CA THR A 58 0.95 0.36 9.86
C THR A 58 1.80 0.19 8.61
N LYS A 59 1.17 -0.12 7.47
CA LYS A 59 1.88 -0.29 6.21
C LYS A 59 2.51 1.01 5.72
N ALA A 60 1.81 2.13 5.90
CA ALA A 60 2.34 3.44 5.53
C ALA A 60 3.56 3.81 6.37
N GLN A 61 3.55 3.50 7.67
CA GLN A 61 4.69 3.76 8.54
C GLN A 61 5.89 2.92 8.11
N GLU A 62 5.68 1.64 7.84
CA GLU A 62 6.74 0.76 7.33
C GLU A 62 7.31 1.27 6.01
N TYR A 63 6.43 1.71 5.11
CA TYR A 63 6.82 2.27 3.81
C TYR A 63 7.71 3.50 3.98
N VAL A 64 7.28 4.46 4.80
CA VAL A 64 8.04 5.70 5.03
C VAL A 64 9.38 5.41 5.69
N ASP A 65 9.45 4.40 6.56
CA ASP A 65 10.72 3.99 7.18
C ASP A 65 11.70 3.46 6.14
N MET A 66 11.19 2.80 5.08
CA MET A 66 12.02 2.28 3.99
C MET A 66 12.33 3.34 2.93
N PHE A 67 11.40 4.24 2.67
CA PHE A 67 11.51 5.27 1.63
C PHE A 67 11.24 6.66 2.23
N PRO A 68 12.13 7.15 3.10
CA PRO A 68 11.86 8.39 3.83
C PRO A 68 11.83 9.65 2.99
N GLU A 69 12.24 9.57 1.73
CA GLU A 69 12.25 10.72 0.81
C GLU A 69 10.95 10.83 0.00
N ASP A 70 10.07 9.85 0.10
CA ASP A 70 8.80 9.86 -0.64
C ASP A 70 7.81 10.78 0.06
N SER A 71 7.71 12.02 -0.43
CA SER A 71 6.86 13.04 0.17
C SER A 71 5.37 12.70 0.05
N ALA A 72 4.97 12.04 -1.02
CA ALA A 72 3.57 11.61 -1.20
C ALA A 72 3.19 10.59 -0.12
N ALA A 73 4.08 9.65 0.18
CA ALA A 73 3.84 8.65 1.23
C ALA A 73 3.78 9.29 2.61
N LYS A 74 4.61 10.30 2.88
CA LYS A 74 4.57 11.03 4.15
C LYS A 74 3.23 11.74 4.33
N LYS A 75 2.69 12.33 3.28
CA LYS A 75 1.36 12.96 3.31
C LYS A 75 0.28 11.93 3.58
N GLU A 76 0.39 10.77 2.95
CA GLU A 76 -0.55 9.68 3.15
C GLU A 76 -0.52 9.17 4.58
N LEU A 77 0.68 9.02 5.14
CA LEU A 77 0.86 8.63 6.54
C LEU A 77 0.21 9.64 7.48
N ALA A 78 0.41 10.93 7.25
CA ALA A 78 -0.20 11.99 8.06
C ALA A 78 -1.73 11.94 8.00
N PHE A 79 -2.28 11.74 6.80
CA PHE A 79 -3.71 11.56 6.60
C PHE A 79 -4.24 10.37 7.40
N LEU A 80 -3.57 9.23 7.32
CA LEU A 80 -3.99 8.01 8.01
C LEU A 80 -3.93 8.17 9.52
N LYS A 81 -2.95 8.91 10.04
CA LYS A 81 -2.86 9.22 11.47
C LYS A 81 -4.08 9.99 11.94
N THR A 82 -4.57 10.95 11.14
CA THR A 82 -5.77 11.71 11.50
C THR A 82 -7.01 10.85 11.47
N ARG A 83 -7.10 9.92 10.51
CA ARG A 83 -8.25 9.01 10.39
C ARG A 83 -8.32 8.03 11.57
N THR A 84 -7.19 7.50 11.98
CA THR A 84 -7.15 6.55 13.10
C THR A 84 -7.29 7.24 14.45
N SER A 85 -6.76 8.45 14.60
CA SER A 85 -6.87 9.22 15.85
C SER A 85 -8.30 9.62 16.15
N SER A 86 -9.08 9.92 15.13
CA SER A 86 -10.47 10.37 15.32
C SER A 86 -11.39 9.24 15.80
N GLU A 87 -10.94 8.01 15.70
CA GLU A 87 -11.71 6.84 16.15
C GLU A 87 -11.39 6.42 17.57
N GLY A 88 -10.29 6.92 18.10
CA GLY A 88 -9.79 6.58 19.44
C GLY A 88 -10.33 7.49 20.55
#